data_31d3d2296cd03282c18d5869f466d63f
#
_entry.id   31d3d2296cd03282c18d5869f466d63f
#
_cell.length_a   1.000
_cell.length_b   1.000
_cell.length_c   1.000
_cell.angle_alpha   90.00
_cell.angle_beta   90.00
_cell.angle_gamma   90.00
#
_symmetry.space_group_name_H-M   'P 1'
#
loop_
_entity.id
_entity.type
_entity.pdbx_description
1 polymer ?
#
loop_
_entity_poly.entity_id
_entity_poly.type
_entity_poly.pdbx_seq_one_letter_code
_entity_poly.pdbx_strand_id
1 'polypeptide(L)' 'MPKLRPLLTHADFERMRIFTRPIDVWQDGQLVDRAVIIQAHDETNVTSDANKQYEKSAFQFFYGSHL' A
#
# COMPACT_ATOMS: atom_id res chain seq x y z
N MET A 1 5.41 -4.72 19.53
CA MET A 1 4.26 -4.87 18.64
C MET A 1 4.48 -4.08 17.37
N PRO A 2 4.27 -4.68 16.23
CA PRO A 2 4.36 -3.92 14.98
C PRO A 2 3.27 -2.86 14.94
N LYS A 3 3.64 -1.67 14.51
CA LYS A 3 2.69 -0.58 14.31
C LYS A 3 2.40 -0.47 12.83
N LEU A 4 1.16 -0.68 12.46
CA LEU A 4 0.70 -0.46 11.09
C LEU A 4 0.27 1.00 10.96
N ARG A 5 0.78 1.64 9.92
CA ARG A 5 0.44 3.03 9.62
C ARG A 5 -0.32 3.09 8.32
N PRO A 6 -1.50 3.72 8.31
CA PRO A 6 -2.26 3.82 7.07
C PRO A 6 -1.61 4.79 6.09
N LEU A 7 -1.69 4.46 4.81
CA LEU A 7 -1.30 5.35 3.73
C LEU A 7 -2.55 6.14 3.34
N LEU A 8 -2.57 7.44 3.60
CA LEU A 8 -3.77 8.26 3.42
C LEU A 8 -3.61 9.33 2.36
N THR A 9 -2.39 9.83 2.16
CA THR A 9 -2.15 10.95 1.25
C THR A 9 -1.32 10.53 0.07
N HIS A 10 -1.33 11.34 -0.98
CA HIS A 10 -0.46 11.11 -2.14
C HIS A 10 1.01 11.01 -1.70
N ALA A 11 1.43 11.86 -0.77
CA ALA A 11 2.80 11.84 -0.28
C ALA A 11 3.15 10.52 0.41
N ASP A 12 2.20 9.91 1.12
CA ASP A 12 2.44 8.62 1.76
C ASP A 12 2.74 7.54 0.72
N PHE A 13 1.95 7.49 -0.35
CA PHE A 13 2.16 6.52 -1.43
C PHE A 13 3.46 6.79 -2.18
N GLU A 14 3.78 8.06 -2.44
CA GLU A 14 5.03 8.43 -3.11
C GLU A 14 6.24 8.00 -2.30
N ARG A 15 6.19 8.17 -0.99
CA ARG A 15 7.30 7.78 -0.12
C ARG A 15 7.56 6.27 -0.24
N MET A 16 6.50 5.47 -0.23
CA MET A 16 6.65 4.03 -0.37
C MET A 16 7.19 3.66 -1.74
N ARG A 17 6.73 4.35 -2.79
CA ARG A 17 7.19 4.10 -4.15
C ARG A 17 8.68 4.45 -4.30
N ILE A 18 9.05 5.64 -3.85
CA ILE A 18 10.42 6.14 -4.03
C ILE A 18 11.43 5.27 -3.28
N PHE A 19 11.10 4.88 -2.06
CA PHE A 19 12.00 4.07 -1.24
C PHE A 19 11.80 2.58 -1.42
N THR A 20 10.94 2.18 -2.33
CA THR A 20 10.67 0.77 -2.63
C THR A 20 10.32 -0.02 -1.37
N ARG A 21 9.47 0.57 -0.53
CA ARG A 21 9.08 -0.05 0.72
C ARG A 21 7.84 -0.92 0.53
N PRO A 22 7.86 -2.15 1.01
CA PRO A 22 6.68 -3.01 0.89
C PRO A 22 5.53 -2.51 1.78
N ILE A 23 4.33 -2.66 1.26
CA ILE A 23 3.12 -2.30 1.98
C ILE A 23 2.17 -3.49 2.04
N ASP A 24 1.21 -3.43 2.95
CA ASP A 24 0.15 -4.42 3.07
C ASP A 24 -1.13 -3.83 2.51
N VAL A 25 -1.89 -4.66 1.81
CA VAL A 25 -3.18 -4.28 1.24
C VAL A 25 -4.29 -5.03 1.97
N TRP A 26 -5.25 -4.28 2.48
CA TRP A 26 -6.38 -4.81 3.24
C TRP A 26 -7.68 -4.46 2.57
N GLN A 27 -8.69 -5.29 2.76
CA GLN A 27 -10.05 -5.03 2.32
C GLN A 27 -11.01 -5.62 3.33
N ASP A 28 -11.97 -4.82 3.80
CA ASP A 28 -13.00 -5.24 4.76
C ASP A 28 -12.42 -5.90 6.00
N GLY A 29 -11.32 -5.33 6.51
CA GLY A 29 -10.68 -5.83 7.71
C GLY A 29 -9.85 -7.09 7.51
N GLN A 30 -9.64 -7.52 6.27
CA GLN A 30 -8.86 -8.70 5.95
C GLN A 30 -7.64 -8.34 5.13
N LEU A 31 -6.52 -8.99 5.44
CA LEU A 31 -5.30 -8.84 4.65
C LEU A 31 -5.48 -9.54 3.30
N VAL A 32 -5.37 -8.76 2.24
CA VAL A 32 -5.53 -9.27 0.87
C VAL A 32 -4.18 -9.65 0.28
N ASP A 33 -3.21 -8.74 0.38
CA ASP A 33 -1.88 -8.95 -0.14
C ASP A 33 -0.86 -8.38 0.82
N ARG A 34 0.31 -9.02 0.88
CA ARG A 34 1.40 -8.61 1.75
C ARG A 34 2.64 -8.30 0.93
N ALA A 35 3.45 -7.37 1.44
CA ALA A 35 4.73 -7.03 0.84
C ALA A 35 4.60 -6.57 -0.61
N VAL A 36 3.59 -5.74 -0.88
CA VAL A 36 3.33 -5.19 -2.20
C VAL A 36 4.26 -4.00 -2.43
N ILE A 37 4.96 -4.00 -3.56
CA ILE A 37 5.81 -2.88 -3.96
C ILE A 37 5.04 -2.01 -4.95
N ILE A 38 4.96 -0.72 -4.66
CA ILE A 38 4.23 0.22 -5.51
C ILE A 38 5.12 0.57 -6.71
N GLN A 39 4.64 0.28 -7.90
CA GLN A 39 5.28 0.70 -9.13
C GLN A 39 4.81 2.08 -9.56
N ALA A 40 3.51 2.33 -9.42
CA ALA A 40 2.89 3.60 -9.79
C ALA A 40 1.60 3.79 -9.00
N HIS A 41 1.16 5.03 -8.87
CA HIS A 41 -0.13 5.32 -8.25
C HIS A 41 -0.66 6.64 -8.76
N ASP A 42 -1.97 6.80 -8.67
CA ASP A 42 -2.65 8.05 -9.00
C ASP A 42 -3.73 8.31 -7.95
N GLU A 43 -4.67 9.20 -8.23
CA GLU A 43 -5.73 9.55 -7.27
C GLU A 43 -6.68 8.39 -6.98
N THR A 44 -6.82 7.46 -7.90
CA THR A 44 -7.82 6.40 -7.80
C THR A 44 -7.22 5.01 -7.62
N ASN A 45 -6.01 4.76 -8.12
CA ASN A 45 -5.46 3.42 -8.16
C ASN A 45 -4.01 3.37 -7.70
N VAL A 46 -3.62 2.18 -7.22
CA VAL A 46 -2.23 1.82 -6.96
C VAL A 46 -1.90 0.63 -7.85
N THR A 47 -0.78 0.69 -8.56
CA THR A 47 -0.30 -0.41 -9.40
C THR A 47 0.94 -1.00 -8.77
N SER A 48 0.93 -2.32 -8.55
CA SER A 48 2.08 -3.02 -8.00
C SER A 48 3.10 -3.36 -9.07
N ASP A 49 4.28 -3.77 -8.64
CA ASP A 49 5.34 -4.22 -9.55
C ASP A 49 4.96 -5.52 -10.27
N ALA A 50 3.94 -6.22 -9.79
CA ALA A 50 3.37 -7.39 -10.45
C ALA A 50 2.24 -7.04 -11.40
N ASN A 51 2.07 -5.75 -11.73
CA ASN A 51 1.01 -5.24 -12.61
C ASN A 51 -0.40 -5.43 -12.07
N LYS A 52 -0.54 -5.58 -10.77
CA LYS A 52 -1.83 -5.70 -10.14
C LYS A 52 -2.31 -4.32 -9.70
N GLN A 53 -3.57 -4.01 -9.98
CA GLN A 53 -4.14 -2.70 -9.63
C GLN A 53 -5.10 -2.82 -8.45
N TYR A 54 -5.03 -1.82 -7.57
CA TYR A 54 -5.90 -1.73 -6.39
C TYR A 54 -6.56 -0.37 -6.39
N GLU A 55 -7.89 -0.34 -6.34
CA GLU A 55 -8.62 0.92 -6.20
C GLU A 55 -8.48 1.46 -4.78
N LYS A 56 -8.06 2.70 -4.65
CA LYS A 56 -7.88 3.33 -3.34
C LYS A 56 -9.18 3.41 -2.54
N SER A 57 -10.32 3.48 -3.22
CA SER A 57 -11.62 3.54 -2.56
C SER A 57 -12.09 2.18 -2.05
N ALA A 58 -11.57 1.08 -2.58
CA ALA A 58 -11.99 -0.26 -2.24
C ALA A 58 -11.04 -0.97 -1.27
N PHE A 59 -9.79 -0.52 -1.20
CA PHE A 59 -8.77 -1.16 -0.37
C PHE A 59 -8.18 -0.17 0.61
N GLN A 60 -7.62 -0.70 1.69
CA GLN A 60 -6.83 0.07 2.65
C GLN A 60 -5.38 -0.35 2.52
N PHE A 61 -4.47 0.61 2.68
CA PHE A 61 -3.05 0.38 2.48
C PHE A 61 -2.32 0.74 3.76
N PHE A 62 -1.45 -0.14 4.21
CA PHE A 62 -0.71 0.06 5.45
C PHE A 62 0.76 -0.28 5.24
N TYR A 63 1.62 0.40 5.99
CA TYR A 63 2.99 -0.04 6.14
C TYR A 63 3.32 -0.08 7.62
N GLY A 64 4.33 -0.86 7.97
CA GLY A 64 4.70 -0.95 9.36
C GLY A 64 5.98 -1.72 9.56
N SER A 65 6.44 -1.68 10.80
CA SER A 65 7.58 -2.46 11.22
C SER A 65 7.12 -3.87 11.57
N HIS A 66 7.79 -4.84 10.99
CA HIS A 66 7.53 -6.25 11.28
C HIS A 66 8.55 -6.83 12.26
N LEU A 67 9.09 -5.98 13.05
CA LEU A 67 10.05 -6.40 14.08
C LEU A 67 9.34 -6.83 15.35
#